data_b42ae500c2a8294544e7029cb67e308e
#
_entry.id   b42ae500c2a8294544e7029cb67e308e
#
_cell.length_a   1.000
_cell.length_b   1.000
_cell.length_c   1.000
_cell.angle_alpha   90.00
_cell.angle_beta   90.00
_cell.angle_gamma   90.00
#
_symmetry.space_group_name_H-M   'P 1'
#
loop_
_entity.id
_entity.type
_entity.pdbx_description
1 polymer ?
#
loop_
_entity_poly.entity_id
_entity_poly.type
_entity_poly.pdbx_seq_one_letter_code
_entity_poly.pdbx_strand_id
1 'polypeptide(L)'
;MEWGDEVLDTQRSLHCKMLNLHQKPKRILLIGFMCSGKSTVGRALAKVLDLPFIDIDRMVEGRVGPLVPFIQQKGEQTFRELENELLNELLKGPDAVIATGGGTPCSNNNMARMNANGITVWLDVPMEYLMPLIERKGGDRPL
;
A
#
# COMPACT_ATOMS: atom_id res chain seq x y z
N MET A 1 8.89 30.92 29.40
CA MET A 1 8.74 30.34 28.04
C MET A 1 8.49 28.85 28.22
N GLU A 2 7.23 28.50 28.12
CA GLU A 2 6.73 27.14 28.42
C GLU A 2 6.64 26.28 27.16
N TRP A 3 7.77 26.01 26.54
CA TRP A 3 7.84 25.08 25.41
C TRP A 3 8.29 23.66 25.80
N GLY A 4 8.57 23.45 27.11
CA GLY A 4 9.12 22.20 27.63
C GLY A 4 8.09 21.09 27.82
N ASP A 5 6.89 21.45 28.24
CA ASP A 5 5.90 20.46 28.69
C ASP A 5 5.10 19.83 27.54
N GLU A 6 4.81 20.58 26.48
CA GLU A 6 4.12 20.03 25.28
C GLU A 6 4.99 19.05 24.50
N VAL A 7 6.29 19.29 24.38
CA VAL A 7 7.23 18.39 23.70
C VAL A 7 7.41 17.10 24.49
N LEU A 8 7.47 17.21 25.83
CA LEU A 8 7.58 16.04 26.71
C LEU A 8 6.30 15.20 26.72
N ASP A 9 5.14 15.84 26.63
CA ASP A 9 3.86 15.13 26.58
C ASP A 9 3.64 14.44 25.23
N THR A 10 4.07 15.06 24.14
CA THR A 10 4.07 14.46 22.80
C THR A 10 5.04 13.28 22.71
N GLN A 11 6.23 13.40 23.31
CA GLN A 11 7.18 12.29 23.36
C GLN A 11 6.70 11.16 24.28
N ARG A 12 6.06 11.47 25.41
CA ARG A 12 5.43 10.47 26.28
C ARG A 12 4.25 9.79 25.61
N SER A 13 3.42 10.54 24.88
CA SER A 13 2.30 9.98 24.12
C SER A 13 2.78 9.07 22.98
N LEU A 14 3.83 9.45 22.26
CA LEU A 14 4.48 8.62 21.26
C LEU A 14 5.13 7.38 21.87
N HIS A 15 5.81 7.53 23.01
CA HIS A 15 6.44 6.42 23.73
C HIS A 15 5.41 5.45 24.29
N CYS A 16 4.29 5.95 24.82
CA CYS A 16 3.18 5.11 25.31
C CYS A 16 2.45 4.40 24.19
N LYS A 17 2.28 5.05 23.02
CA LYS A 17 1.78 4.39 21.81
C LYS A 17 2.76 3.35 21.24
N MET A 18 4.07 3.59 21.37
CA MET A 18 5.10 2.62 20.98
C MET A 18 5.20 1.43 21.95
N LEU A 19 4.88 1.60 23.22
CA LEU A 19 4.86 0.51 24.21
C LEU A 19 3.67 -0.43 24.05
N ASN A 20 2.57 0.02 23.44
CA ASN A 20 1.46 -0.84 23.04
C ASN A 20 1.68 -1.59 21.71
N LEU A 21 2.82 -1.37 21.06
CA LEU A 21 3.28 -2.12 19.88
C LEU A 21 3.86 -3.52 20.20
N HIS A 22 3.54 -4.09 21.37
CA HIS A 22 3.87 -5.48 21.66
C HIS A 22 3.06 -6.49 20.82
N GLN A 23 2.03 -6.05 20.09
CA GLN A 23 1.49 -6.77 18.96
C GLN A 23 1.99 -6.10 17.68
N LYS A 24 3.05 -6.64 17.08
CA LYS A 24 3.47 -6.26 15.73
C LYS A 24 2.22 -6.26 14.84
N PRO A 25 1.94 -5.17 14.12
CA PRO A 25 0.81 -5.17 13.20
C PRO A 25 1.02 -6.30 12.19
N LYS A 26 0.07 -7.19 12.11
CA LYS A 26 0.17 -8.41 11.29
C LYS A 26 0.34 -8.07 9.81
N ARG A 27 -0.33 -7.04 9.34
CA ARG A 27 -0.25 -6.58 7.94
C ARG A 27 -0.33 -5.07 7.89
N ILE A 28 0.49 -4.48 7.06
CA ILE A 28 0.44 -3.06 6.74
C ILE A 28 0.17 -2.94 5.25
N LEU A 29 -0.96 -2.32 4.90
CA LEU A 29 -1.39 -2.14 3.53
C LEU A 29 -1.22 -0.68 3.13
N LEU A 30 -0.37 -0.44 2.13
CA LEU A 30 -0.13 0.89 1.60
C LEU A 30 -1.06 1.15 0.43
N ILE A 31 -1.87 2.19 0.55
CA ILE A 31 -2.75 2.69 -0.49
C ILE A 31 -2.35 4.09 -0.93
N GLY A 32 -2.74 4.48 -2.11
CA GLY A 32 -2.45 5.78 -2.68
C GLY A 32 -2.44 5.72 -4.19
N PHE A 33 -2.47 6.89 -4.80
CA PHE A 33 -2.48 7.03 -6.26
C PHE A 33 -1.19 6.45 -6.88
N MET A 34 -1.21 6.21 -8.20
CA MET A 34 0.02 5.83 -8.90
C MET A 34 1.11 6.88 -8.67
N CYS A 35 2.35 6.45 -8.63
CA CYS A 35 3.51 7.30 -8.35
C CYS A 35 3.56 7.96 -6.96
N SER A 36 2.66 7.62 -6.02
CA SER A 36 2.68 8.16 -4.65
C SER A 36 3.81 7.63 -3.75
N GLY A 37 4.60 6.69 -4.25
CA GLY A 37 5.75 6.15 -3.52
C GLY A 37 5.46 4.92 -2.67
N LYS A 38 4.33 4.23 -2.88
CA LYS A 38 3.95 3.02 -2.12
C LYS A 38 5.05 1.97 -2.08
N SER A 39 5.64 1.66 -3.22
CA SER A 39 6.70 0.64 -3.29
C SER A 39 7.99 1.09 -2.60
N THR A 40 8.37 2.36 -2.72
CA THR A 40 9.56 2.93 -2.05
C THR A 40 9.39 2.95 -0.54
N VAL A 41 8.29 3.49 -0.05
CA VAL A 41 7.95 3.54 1.38
C VAL A 41 7.75 2.13 1.92
N GLY A 42 7.08 1.27 1.17
CA GLY A 42 6.82 -0.11 1.57
C GLY A 42 8.07 -0.92 1.79
N ARG A 43 9.05 -0.84 0.90
CA ARG A 43 10.34 -1.53 1.07
C ARG A 43 11.11 -1.03 2.29
N ALA A 44 11.16 0.29 2.49
CA ALA A 44 11.83 0.89 3.65
C ALA A 44 11.14 0.47 4.96
N LEU A 45 9.83 0.52 5.01
CA LEU A 45 9.04 0.12 6.18
C LEU A 45 9.19 -1.38 6.49
N ALA A 46 9.13 -2.23 5.48
CA ALA A 46 9.32 -3.67 5.62
C ALA A 46 10.69 -4.01 6.22
N LYS A 47 11.73 -3.30 5.78
CA LYS A 47 13.08 -3.46 6.32
C LYS A 47 13.15 -3.07 7.81
N VAL A 48 12.55 -1.95 8.19
CA VAL A 48 12.53 -1.48 9.59
C VAL A 48 11.77 -2.45 10.50
N LEU A 49 10.68 -3.03 9.99
CA LEU A 49 9.82 -3.93 10.76
C LEU A 49 10.24 -5.40 10.69
N ASP A 50 11.26 -5.72 9.92
CA ASP A 50 11.68 -7.10 9.64
C ASP A 50 10.52 -7.96 9.11
N LEU A 51 9.81 -7.40 8.13
CA LEU A 51 8.69 -8.05 7.43
C LEU A 51 8.99 -8.15 5.93
N PRO A 52 8.41 -9.15 5.22
CA PRO A 52 8.50 -9.19 3.78
C PRO A 52 7.73 -8.01 3.15
N PHE A 53 8.23 -7.53 2.02
CA PHE A 53 7.54 -6.54 1.18
C PHE A 53 6.89 -7.24 -0.01
N ILE A 54 5.63 -6.94 -0.26
CA ILE A 54 4.85 -7.48 -1.37
C ILE A 54 4.21 -6.33 -2.14
N ASP A 55 4.35 -6.36 -3.47
CA ASP A 55 3.71 -5.43 -4.39
C ASP A 55 2.70 -6.22 -5.24
N ILE A 56 1.41 -5.89 -5.11
CA ILE A 56 0.34 -6.63 -5.80
C ILE A 56 0.48 -6.52 -7.32
N ASP A 57 0.82 -5.35 -7.85
CA ASP A 57 1.02 -5.18 -9.30
C ASP A 57 2.14 -6.09 -9.82
N ARG A 58 3.23 -6.21 -9.06
CA ARG A 58 4.34 -7.12 -9.40
C ARG A 58 3.94 -8.58 -9.33
N MET A 59 3.09 -8.94 -8.38
CA MET A 59 2.57 -10.31 -8.30
C MET A 59 1.68 -10.65 -9.50
N VAL A 60 0.82 -9.71 -9.92
CA VAL A 60 0.00 -9.88 -11.13
C VAL A 60 0.89 -10.02 -12.35
N GLU A 61 1.87 -9.13 -12.53
CA GLU A 61 2.84 -9.21 -13.64
C GLU A 61 3.58 -10.55 -13.67
N GLY A 62 3.92 -11.08 -12.50
CA GLY A 62 4.56 -12.40 -12.41
C GLY A 62 3.68 -13.57 -12.87
N ARG A 63 2.35 -13.42 -12.77
CA ARG A 63 1.39 -14.45 -13.22
C ARG A 63 1.00 -14.34 -14.69
N VAL A 64 0.84 -13.12 -15.21
CA VAL A 64 0.22 -12.88 -16.53
C VAL A 64 1.11 -12.15 -17.53
N GLY A 65 2.30 -11.72 -17.11
CA GLY A 65 3.18 -10.88 -17.93
C GLY A 65 2.82 -9.38 -17.79
N PRO A 66 3.31 -8.53 -18.69
CA PRO A 66 3.11 -7.10 -18.64
C PRO A 66 1.63 -6.70 -18.54
N LEU A 67 1.30 -5.79 -17.61
CA LEU A 67 -0.09 -5.44 -17.28
C LEU A 67 -0.83 -4.78 -18.45
N VAL A 68 -0.18 -3.87 -19.18
CA VAL A 68 -0.82 -3.14 -20.28
C VAL A 68 -1.33 -4.08 -21.37
N PRO A 69 -0.50 -4.96 -21.96
CA PRO A 69 -0.98 -5.93 -22.92
C PRO A 69 -2.05 -6.88 -22.36
N PHE A 70 -1.91 -7.29 -21.12
CA PHE A 70 -2.88 -8.16 -20.46
C PHE A 70 -4.25 -7.49 -20.36
N ILE A 71 -4.30 -6.24 -19.86
CA ILE A 71 -5.56 -5.49 -19.71
C ILE A 71 -6.19 -5.21 -21.08
N GLN A 72 -5.39 -4.87 -22.09
CA GLN A 72 -5.88 -4.66 -23.46
C GLN A 72 -6.50 -5.92 -24.05
N GLN A 73 -5.92 -7.07 -23.76
CA GLN A 73 -6.36 -8.36 -24.33
C GLN A 73 -7.50 -9.00 -23.54
N LYS A 74 -7.46 -8.94 -22.21
CA LYS A 74 -8.39 -9.67 -21.32
C LYS A 74 -9.44 -8.75 -20.66
N GLY A 75 -9.24 -7.43 -20.73
CA GLY A 75 -10.10 -6.43 -20.12
C GLY A 75 -9.74 -6.09 -18.67
N GLU A 76 -10.19 -4.91 -18.24
CA GLU A 76 -9.96 -4.41 -16.90
C GLU A 76 -10.65 -5.27 -15.83
N GLN A 77 -11.84 -5.79 -16.11
CA GLN A 77 -12.58 -6.64 -15.18
C GLN A 77 -11.78 -7.86 -14.77
N THR A 78 -11.19 -8.56 -15.72
CA THR A 78 -10.35 -9.75 -15.47
C THR A 78 -9.12 -9.38 -14.63
N PHE A 79 -8.52 -8.23 -14.89
CA PHE A 79 -7.42 -7.72 -14.09
C PHE A 79 -7.86 -7.45 -12.62
N ARG A 80 -9.02 -6.82 -12.41
CA ARG A 80 -9.56 -6.56 -11.06
C ARG A 80 -9.90 -7.83 -10.29
N GLU A 81 -10.39 -8.85 -10.97
CA GLU A 81 -10.65 -10.17 -10.39
C GLU A 81 -9.35 -10.80 -9.89
N LEU A 82 -8.28 -10.75 -10.69
CA LEU A 82 -6.97 -11.26 -10.30
C LEU A 82 -6.33 -10.49 -9.15
N GLU A 83 -6.42 -9.15 -9.15
CA GLU A 83 -6.00 -8.33 -7.99
C GLU A 83 -6.75 -8.73 -6.72
N ASN A 84 -8.06 -8.96 -6.85
CA ASN A 84 -8.92 -9.33 -5.74
C ASN A 84 -8.59 -10.72 -5.18
N GLU A 85 -8.30 -11.70 -6.03
CA GLU A 85 -7.84 -13.03 -5.62
C GLU A 85 -6.52 -12.94 -4.84
N LEU A 86 -5.54 -12.19 -5.38
CA LEU A 86 -4.26 -11.98 -4.74
C LEU A 86 -4.39 -11.27 -3.38
N LEU A 87 -5.21 -10.24 -3.31
CA LEU A 87 -5.50 -9.56 -2.05
C LEU A 87 -6.11 -10.53 -1.02
N ASN A 88 -7.03 -11.40 -1.44
CA ASN A 88 -7.61 -12.43 -0.56
C ASN A 88 -6.55 -13.37 -0.01
N GLU A 89 -5.66 -13.85 -0.85
CA GLU A 89 -4.55 -14.72 -0.44
C GLU A 89 -3.66 -14.01 0.59
N LEU A 90 -3.30 -12.75 0.32
CA LEU A 90 -2.44 -11.96 1.19
C LEU A 90 -3.09 -11.62 2.53
N LEU A 91 -4.38 -11.34 2.55
CA LEU A 91 -5.12 -11.04 3.80
C LEU A 91 -5.27 -12.27 4.70
N LYS A 92 -5.15 -13.47 4.16
CA LYS A 92 -5.14 -14.74 4.92
C LYS A 92 -3.73 -15.24 5.22
N GLY A 93 -2.74 -14.71 4.54
CA GLY A 93 -1.34 -15.14 4.62
C GLY A 93 -0.59 -14.59 5.83
N PRO A 94 0.74 -14.76 5.85
CA PRO A 94 1.60 -14.27 6.91
C PRO A 94 1.68 -12.74 6.94
N ASP A 95 2.29 -12.23 8.01
CA ASP A 95 2.54 -10.81 8.21
C ASP A 95 3.43 -10.23 7.09
N ALA A 96 3.07 -9.08 6.57
CA ALA A 96 3.78 -8.43 5.47
C ALA A 96 3.46 -6.94 5.38
N VAL A 97 4.32 -6.20 4.70
CA VAL A 97 4.02 -4.87 4.17
C VAL A 97 3.60 -5.03 2.71
N ILE A 98 2.39 -4.62 2.38
CA ILE A 98 1.74 -4.84 1.09
C ILE A 98 1.48 -3.50 0.42
N ALA A 99 2.05 -3.26 -0.75
CA ALA A 99 1.68 -2.15 -1.62
C ALA A 99 0.56 -2.61 -2.57
N THR A 100 -0.58 -1.91 -2.51
CA THR A 100 -1.72 -2.20 -3.39
C THR A 100 -1.60 -1.48 -4.73
N GLY A 101 -2.32 -1.93 -5.74
CA GLY A 101 -2.54 -1.14 -6.95
C GLY A 101 -3.35 0.13 -6.64
N GLY A 102 -3.24 1.15 -7.49
CA GLY A 102 -3.93 2.43 -7.27
C GLY A 102 -5.45 2.31 -7.21
N GLY A 103 -6.03 1.37 -7.95
CA GLY A 103 -7.48 1.11 -7.96
C GLY A 103 -7.96 -0.02 -7.06
N THR A 104 -7.06 -0.79 -6.46
CA THR A 104 -7.40 -1.95 -5.61
C THR A 104 -8.36 -1.59 -4.46
N PRO A 105 -8.16 -0.48 -3.71
CA PRO A 105 -9.05 -0.12 -2.61
C PRO A 105 -10.48 0.18 -3.04
N CYS A 106 -10.69 0.62 -4.28
CA CYS A 106 -11.98 1.07 -4.81
C CYS A 106 -12.85 -0.08 -5.34
N SER A 107 -12.33 -1.30 -5.41
CA SER A 107 -13.00 -2.47 -5.99
C SER A 107 -13.45 -3.46 -4.92
N ASN A 108 -14.55 -4.16 -5.16
CA ASN A 108 -14.97 -5.35 -4.40
C ASN A 108 -14.98 -5.21 -2.87
N ASN A 109 -15.32 -4.04 -2.35
CA ASN A 109 -15.30 -3.74 -0.91
C ASN A 109 -13.91 -3.98 -0.26
N ASN A 110 -12.85 -3.87 -1.05
CA ASN A 110 -11.49 -4.18 -0.62
C ASN A 110 -11.04 -3.29 0.54
N MET A 111 -11.45 -2.02 0.58
CA MET A 111 -11.08 -1.11 1.65
C MET A 111 -11.54 -1.61 3.03
N ALA A 112 -12.80 -2.04 3.12
CA ALA A 112 -13.32 -2.62 4.38
C ALA A 112 -12.59 -3.90 4.76
N ARG A 113 -12.29 -4.75 3.78
CA ARG A 113 -11.57 -6.01 4.00
C ARG A 113 -10.13 -5.79 4.45
N MET A 114 -9.43 -4.82 3.87
CA MET A 114 -8.09 -4.42 4.28
C MET A 114 -8.08 -3.89 5.70
N ASN A 115 -9.00 -2.99 6.04
CA ASN A 115 -9.14 -2.42 7.39
C ASN A 115 -9.46 -3.48 8.46
N ALA A 116 -10.22 -4.51 8.09
CA ALA A 116 -10.56 -5.61 9.00
C ALA A 116 -9.36 -6.56 9.26
N ASN A 117 -8.37 -6.61 8.36
CA ASN A 117 -7.29 -7.58 8.39
C ASN A 117 -5.89 -6.97 8.58
N GLY A 118 -5.76 -5.67 8.74
CA GLY A 118 -4.47 -5.01 8.90
C GLY A 118 -4.59 -3.51 9.17
N ILE A 119 -3.47 -2.83 9.14
CA ILE A 119 -3.39 -1.38 9.20
C ILE A 119 -3.27 -0.85 7.79
N THR A 120 -4.24 -0.05 7.36
CA THR A 120 -4.19 0.61 6.06
C THR A 120 -3.59 2.01 6.21
N VAL A 121 -2.57 2.29 5.44
CA VAL A 121 -1.87 3.58 5.42
C VAL A 121 -2.04 4.21 4.05
N TRP A 122 -2.64 5.38 4.03
CA TRP A 122 -2.82 6.16 2.81
C TRP A 122 -1.67 7.15 2.61
N LEU A 123 -0.99 7.03 1.47
CA LEU A 123 0.01 7.99 1.02
C LEU A 123 -0.70 9.10 0.25
N ASP A 124 -1.07 10.15 0.96
CA ASP A 124 -1.74 11.32 0.40
C ASP A 124 -0.71 12.30 -0.15
N VAL A 125 -0.40 12.18 -1.44
CA VAL A 125 0.53 13.06 -2.15
C VAL A 125 -0.28 14.04 -3.01
N PRO A 126 -0.06 15.37 -2.89
CA PRO A 126 -0.77 16.35 -3.70
C PRO A 126 -0.57 16.10 -5.20
N MET A 127 -1.64 16.29 -5.98
CA MET A 127 -1.65 16.00 -7.42
C MET A 127 -0.57 16.78 -8.18
N GLU A 128 -0.23 17.99 -7.74
CA GLU A 128 0.84 18.82 -8.33
C GLU A 128 2.22 18.13 -8.33
N TYR A 129 2.49 17.27 -7.33
CA TYR A 129 3.72 16.48 -7.29
C TYR A 129 3.61 15.17 -8.06
N LEU A 130 2.40 14.63 -8.19
CA LEU A 130 2.16 13.36 -8.90
C LEU A 130 2.15 13.55 -10.42
N MET A 131 1.56 14.63 -10.93
CA MET A 131 1.39 14.85 -12.37
C MET A 131 2.69 14.77 -13.16
N PRO A 132 3.80 15.44 -12.79
CA PRO A 132 5.06 15.32 -13.52
C PRO A 132 5.63 13.89 -13.51
N LEU A 133 5.38 13.12 -12.44
CA LEU A 133 5.82 11.72 -12.32
C LEU A 133 4.97 10.79 -13.17
N ILE A 134 3.67 11.04 -13.25
CA ILE A 134 2.72 10.29 -14.07
C ILE A 134 3.05 10.53 -15.55
N GLU A 135 3.27 11.76 -15.96
CA GLU A 135 3.62 12.11 -17.33
C GLU A 135 4.92 11.44 -17.80
N ARG A 136 5.94 11.39 -16.94
CA ARG A 136 7.19 10.67 -17.23
C ARG A 136 6.99 9.17 -17.39
N LYS A 137 6.06 8.58 -16.65
CA LYS A 137 5.76 7.14 -16.68
C LYS A 137 4.57 6.80 -17.59
N GLY A 138 3.88 7.80 -18.10
CA GLY A 138 2.58 7.74 -18.75
C GLY A 138 2.49 6.98 -20.06
N GLY A 139 3.60 6.37 -20.54
CA GLY A 139 3.53 5.44 -21.67
C GLY A 139 3.19 4.00 -21.26
N ASP A 140 3.35 3.62 -19.98
CA ASP A 140 3.44 2.21 -19.62
C ASP A 140 2.31 1.67 -18.70
N ARG A 141 1.38 2.52 -18.24
CA ARG A 141 0.28 2.06 -17.37
C ARG A 141 -1.06 2.69 -17.75
N PRO A 142 -2.12 1.88 -18.01
CA PRO A 142 -3.48 2.39 -18.11
C PRO A 142 -3.94 2.92 -16.76
N LEU A 143 -4.69 3.99 -16.80
CA LEU A 143 -5.35 4.58 -15.64
C LEU A 143 -6.44 3.65 -15.11
#